data_ff7bcb577beb016a665ad7eb4b92e33e
#
_entry.id   ff7bcb577beb016a665ad7eb4b92e33e
#
_cell.length_a   1.000
_cell.length_b   1.000
_cell.length_c   1.000
_cell.angle_alpha   90.00
_cell.angle_beta   90.00
_cell.angle_gamma   90.00
#
_symmetry.space_group_name_H-M   'P 1'
#
loop_
_entity.id
_entity.type
_entity.pdbx_description
1 polymer ?
#
loop_
_entity_poly.entity_id
_entity_poly.type
_entity_poly.pdbx_seq_one_letter_code
_entity_poly.pdbx_strand_id
1 'polypeptide(L)'
;MGVITKKMSVQDWIELPDNPRQRDTVSHAKKAKKRHLAELSATHEVVSAAMVGGELVCKLDGHTRAFLWASGELRRPKKVTVHCYSCADMEEAKSLYSHFDNQSAVEGARDKITGACRENGIVLSSPMLKTYKFAVALQQASGFKGRKKGQEYRLVKLWKEELLEVDSWGLRDFHTAIKALALVLVANKREKVKEFFTLLDAGAGTREKADGYDGVMLLMMHLDDCKARGSTSGWDNIAAMFETAYTCYALFLKGKRLKRRVSRQTPRNVFCVAKKDLDDMTLACHEQKESFV
;
A
#
# COMPACT_ATOMS: atom_id res chain seq x y z
N MET A 1 20.41 9.51 23.66
CA MET A 1 19.97 10.37 22.56
C MET A 1 20.11 11.82 23.01
N GLY A 2 20.99 12.61 22.39
CA GLY A 2 21.19 14.02 22.73
C GLY A 2 20.16 14.88 22.02
N VAL A 3 19.55 15.85 22.74
CA VAL A 3 18.67 16.84 22.13
C VAL A 3 19.28 18.20 22.34
N ILE A 4 19.48 18.94 21.25
CA ILE A 4 19.92 20.34 21.30
C ILE A 4 18.84 21.23 20.71
N THR A 5 18.76 22.47 21.22
CA THR A 5 17.77 23.44 20.75
C THR A 5 18.47 24.53 19.94
N LYS A 6 17.98 24.79 18.73
CA LYS A 6 18.48 25.86 17.85
C LYS A 6 17.33 26.79 17.44
N LYS A 7 17.63 28.06 17.15
CA LYS A 7 16.70 28.97 16.48
C LYS A 7 17.07 29.04 15.00
N MET A 8 16.09 28.90 14.14
CA MET A 8 16.23 28.87 12.69
C MET A 8 15.22 29.85 12.06
N SER A 9 15.52 30.40 10.90
CA SER A 9 14.51 31.15 10.16
C SER A 9 13.39 30.22 9.69
N VAL A 10 12.17 30.72 9.55
CA VAL A 10 11.07 29.89 9.02
C VAL A 10 11.32 29.48 7.57
N GLN A 11 12.09 30.27 6.81
CA GLN A 11 12.44 29.93 5.44
C GLN A 11 13.38 28.71 5.38
N ASP A 12 14.45 28.72 6.18
CA ASP A 12 15.38 27.58 6.27
C ASP A 12 14.65 26.30 6.78
N TRP A 13 13.67 26.48 7.67
CA TRP A 13 12.82 25.37 8.12
C TRP A 13 11.96 24.81 7.00
N ILE A 14 11.35 25.65 6.16
CA ILE A 14 10.54 25.21 5.01
C ILE A 14 11.41 24.41 4.03
N GLU A 15 12.63 24.85 3.79
CA GLU A 15 13.58 24.26 2.84
C GLU A 15 14.25 22.98 3.37
N LEU A 16 14.29 22.79 4.70
CA LEU A 16 14.82 21.54 5.26
C LEU A 16 14.06 20.34 4.68
N PRO A 17 14.74 19.24 4.26
CA PRO A 17 14.09 18.07 3.71
C PRO A 17 13.03 17.49 4.63
N ASP A 18 11.96 16.97 4.06
CA ASP A 18 10.99 16.16 4.80
C ASP A 18 11.58 14.78 5.11
N ASN A 19 11.10 14.13 6.19
CA ASN A 19 11.46 12.76 6.45
C ASN A 19 10.98 11.87 5.29
N PRO A 20 11.80 10.93 4.78
CA PRO A 20 11.39 10.02 3.69
C PRO A 20 10.10 9.24 3.98
N ARG A 21 9.84 8.95 5.26
CA ARG A 21 8.60 8.30 5.72
C ARG A 21 7.42 9.26 5.93
N GLN A 22 7.59 10.55 5.60
CA GLN A 22 6.51 11.54 5.74
C GLN A 22 5.30 11.14 4.90
N ARG A 23 4.13 11.15 5.53
CA ARG A 23 2.82 10.97 4.88
C ARG A 23 2.53 12.08 3.87
N ASP A 24 1.48 11.91 3.07
CA ASP A 24 0.99 12.95 2.16
C ASP A 24 0.60 14.22 2.94
N THR A 25 1.52 15.19 2.95
CA THR A 25 1.40 16.45 3.68
C THR A 25 0.19 17.26 3.20
N VAL A 26 -0.12 17.24 1.88
CA VAL A 26 -1.22 18.01 1.29
C VAL A 26 -2.57 17.48 1.80
N SER A 27 -2.77 16.16 1.73
CA SER A 27 -3.99 15.52 2.24
C SER A 27 -4.15 15.72 3.75
N HIS A 28 -3.05 15.68 4.51
CA HIS A 28 -3.07 15.91 5.94
C HIS A 28 -3.36 17.38 6.27
N ALA A 29 -2.73 18.32 5.59
CA ALA A 29 -2.93 19.75 5.78
C ALA A 29 -4.40 20.16 5.63
N LYS A 30 -5.10 19.62 4.62
CA LYS A 30 -6.55 19.87 4.45
C LYS A 30 -7.39 19.49 5.66
N LYS A 31 -7.02 18.40 6.36
CA LYS A 31 -7.73 17.94 7.58
C LYS A 31 -7.30 18.72 8.82
N ALA A 32 -6.01 19.03 8.93
CA ALA A 32 -5.43 19.68 10.10
C ALA A 32 -5.55 21.21 10.08
N LYS A 33 -5.84 21.83 8.90
CA LYS A 33 -5.89 23.27 8.71
C LYS A 33 -6.74 24.00 9.76
N LYS A 34 -7.97 23.51 10.01
CA LYS A 34 -8.88 24.13 10.98
C LYS A 34 -8.29 24.18 12.38
N ARG A 35 -7.58 23.12 12.79
CA ARG A 35 -6.91 23.03 14.09
C ARG A 35 -5.75 24.02 14.20
N HIS A 36 -4.89 24.07 13.18
CA HIS A 36 -3.74 25.00 13.17
C HIS A 36 -4.16 26.48 13.10
N LEU A 37 -5.30 26.78 12.50
CA LEU A 37 -5.85 28.14 12.48
C LEU A 37 -6.54 28.54 13.79
N ALA A 38 -7.07 27.57 14.56
CA ALA A 38 -7.80 27.82 15.81
C ALA A 38 -6.86 28.08 17.00
N GLU A 39 -5.64 27.54 16.98
CA GLU A 39 -4.69 27.60 18.09
C GLU A 39 -3.40 28.37 17.69
N LEU A 40 -3.45 29.68 17.75
CA LEU A 40 -2.25 30.54 17.66
C LEU A 40 -1.56 30.53 19.02
N SER A 41 -0.78 29.52 19.34
CA SER A 41 0.00 29.43 20.57
C SER A 41 1.51 29.48 20.28
N ALA A 42 2.29 29.89 21.28
CA ALA A 42 3.77 29.90 21.19
C ALA A 42 4.36 28.51 20.85
N THR A 43 3.61 27.42 21.14
CA THR A 43 3.99 26.06 20.80
C THR A 43 3.97 25.78 19.29
N HIS A 44 3.26 26.58 18.50
CA HIS A 44 3.27 26.45 17.02
C HIS A 44 4.64 26.77 16.41
N GLU A 45 5.48 27.54 17.11
CA GLU A 45 6.82 27.90 16.65
C GLU A 45 7.89 26.87 17.06
N VAL A 46 7.50 25.82 17.79
CA VAL A 46 8.40 24.73 18.19
C VAL A 46 8.24 23.57 17.21
N VAL A 47 9.35 23.12 16.64
CA VAL A 47 9.40 22.04 15.64
C VAL A 47 10.56 21.09 15.97
N SER A 48 10.61 19.91 15.33
CA SER A 48 11.63 18.89 15.61
C SER A 48 12.30 18.42 14.32
N ALA A 49 13.63 18.24 14.36
CA ALA A 49 14.44 17.75 13.26
C ALA A 49 15.42 16.66 13.69
N ALA A 50 15.78 15.77 12.79
CA ALA A 50 16.89 14.83 12.95
C ALA A 50 18.19 15.46 12.54
N MET A 51 19.26 15.11 13.26
CA MET A 51 20.64 15.54 13.00
C MET A 51 21.55 14.31 12.94
N VAL A 52 22.32 14.18 11.86
CA VAL A 52 23.32 13.13 11.66
C VAL A 52 24.66 13.79 11.43
N GLY A 53 25.70 13.34 12.15
CA GLY A 53 27.03 13.92 12.02
C GLY A 53 27.13 15.42 12.36
N GLY A 54 26.18 15.96 13.12
CA GLY A 54 26.13 17.40 13.46
C GLY A 54 25.30 18.27 12.49
N GLU A 55 24.86 17.71 11.37
CA GLU A 55 24.07 18.40 10.35
C GLU A 55 22.58 18.01 10.44
N LEU A 56 21.68 18.97 10.18
CA LEU A 56 20.26 18.73 10.09
C LEU A 56 19.94 18.01 8.78
N VAL A 57 19.32 16.85 8.86
CA VAL A 57 19.06 15.98 7.70
C VAL A 57 17.60 15.96 7.27
N CYS A 58 16.66 16.01 8.20
CA CYS A 58 15.23 16.04 7.86
C CYS A 58 14.37 16.49 9.05
N LYS A 59 13.16 16.93 8.71
CA LYS A 59 12.11 17.24 9.69
C LYS A 59 11.62 15.96 10.36
N LEU A 60 11.31 16.03 11.67
CA LEU A 60 10.61 14.97 12.44
C LEU A 60 9.19 15.39 12.79
N ASP A 61 8.95 16.69 13.03
CA ASP A 61 7.62 17.28 13.27
C ASP A 61 7.53 18.62 12.56
N GLY A 62 6.32 19.19 12.45
CA GLY A 62 6.08 20.50 11.85
C GLY A 62 5.95 20.52 10.31
N HIS A 63 5.89 19.38 9.64
CA HIS A 63 5.71 19.28 8.16
C HIS A 63 4.45 20.03 7.69
N THR A 64 3.31 19.82 8.36
CA THR A 64 2.05 20.47 8.02
C THR A 64 2.14 21.99 8.21
N ARG A 65 2.81 22.44 9.28
CA ARG A 65 3.03 23.88 9.52
C ARG A 65 3.95 24.47 8.46
N ALA A 66 5.04 23.80 8.09
CA ALA A 66 5.93 24.20 7.01
C ALA A 66 5.17 24.38 5.69
N PHE A 67 4.30 23.40 5.34
CA PHE A 67 3.44 23.47 4.16
C PHE A 67 2.47 24.68 4.20
N LEU A 68 1.77 24.88 5.34
CA LEU A 68 0.81 25.98 5.50
C LEU A 68 1.52 27.35 5.54
N TRP A 69 2.75 27.44 6.07
CA TRP A 69 3.57 28.64 5.99
C TRP A 69 4.05 28.89 4.56
N ALA A 70 4.47 27.86 3.83
CA ALA A 70 4.90 27.98 2.44
C ALA A 70 3.76 28.46 1.53
N SER A 71 2.54 27.92 1.72
CA SER A 71 1.36 28.29 0.93
C SER A 71 0.73 29.64 1.34
N GLY A 72 1.21 30.27 2.42
CA GLY A 72 0.61 31.50 2.96
C GLY A 72 -0.72 31.32 3.68
N GLU A 73 -1.14 30.07 3.90
CA GLU A 73 -2.39 29.74 4.61
C GLU A 73 -2.30 29.88 6.14
N LEU A 74 -1.07 29.91 6.66
CA LEU A 74 -0.77 30.18 8.06
C LEU A 74 0.21 31.35 8.13
N ARG A 75 0.00 32.28 9.09
CA ARG A 75 0.90 33.42 9.30
C ARG A 75 2.31 32.90 9.64
N ARG A 76 3.31 33.32 8.87
CA ARG A 76 4.72 32.94 9.06
C ARG A 76 5.32 33.63 10.28
N PRO A 77 5.93 32.90 11.24
CA PRO A 77 6.78 33.51 12.24
C PRO A 77 8.12 33.92 11.58
N LYS A 78 8.85 34.83 12.22
CA LYS A 78 10.21 35.19 11.72
C LYS A 78 11.21 34.05 11.94
N LYS A 79 11.07 33.33 13.07
CA LYS A 79 11.96 32.23 13.48
C LYS A 79 11.15 31.12 14.13
N VAL A 80 11.66 29.90 14.02
CA VAL A 80 11.16 28.72 14.75
C VAL A 80 12.21 28.22 15.72
N THR A 81 11.77 27.60 16.80
CA THR A 81 12.62 26.87 17.74
C THR A 81 12.66 25.41 17.31
N VAL A 82 13.84 24.89 16.98
CA VAL A 82 14.04 23.54 16.49
C VAL A 82 14.67 22.69 17.58
N HIS A 83 13.99 21.63 17.99
CA HIS A 83 14.57 20.55 18.78
C HIS A 83 15.27 19.58 17.84
N CYS A 84 16.59 19.54 17.92
CA CYS A 84 17.44 18.72 17.06
C CYS A 84 17.82 17.43 17.80
N TYR A 85 17.41 16.31 17.26
CA TYR A 85 17.65 14.97 17.82
C TYR A 85 18.84 14.32 17.12
N SER A 86 19.89 13.99 17.87
CA SER A 86 21.05 13.31 17.31
C SER A 86 20.72 11.86 16.98
N CYS A 87 20.92 11.48 15.74
CA CYS A 87 20.78 10.14 15.20
C CYS A 87 22.13 9.65 14.68
N ALA A 88 22.38 8.34 14.77
CA ALA A 88 23.58 7.72 14.25
C ALA A 88 23.61 7.80 12.71
N ASP A 89 22.47 7.57 12.07
CA ASP A 89 22.32 7.55 10.62
C ASP A 89 20.88 7.95 10.20
N MET A 90 20.62 7.89 8.89
CA MET A 90 19.33 8.21 8.32
C MET A 90 18.26 7.15 8.66
N GLU A 91 18.62 5.89 8.89
CA GLU A 91 17.67 4.84 9.27
C GLU A 91 17.11 5.09 10.68
N GLU A 92 17.99 5.52 11.61
CA GLU A 92 17.54 5.95 12.95
C GLU A 92 16.65 7.18 12.85
N ALA A 93 16.98 8.17 12.00
CA ALA A 93 16.15 9.34 11.77
C ALA A 93 14.76 8.99 11.20
N LYS A 94 14.68 8.04 10.27
CA LYS A 94 13.41 7.52 9.74
C LYS A 94 12.60 6.78 10.81
N SER A 95 13.26 5.98 11.63
CA SER A 95 12.60 5.25 12.73
C SER A 95 12.06 6.23 13.78
N LEU A 96 12.87 7.22 14.16
CA LEU A 96 12.51 8.24 15.16
C LEU A 96 11.28 9.05 14.73
N TYR A 97 11.07 9.29 13.45
CA TYR A 97 9.90 9.99 12.93
C TYR A 97 8.57 9.39 13.43
N SER A 98 8.48 8.06 13.56
CA SER A 98 7.27 7.39 14.03
C SER A 98 6.84 7.79 15.45
N HIS A 99 7.77 8.29 16.29
CA HIS A 99 7.50 8.74 17.65
C HIS A 99 6.93 10.16 17.71
N PHE A 100 7.04 10.93 16.63
CA PHE A 100 6.49 12.28 16.51
C PHE A 100 5.07 12.29 15.93
N ASP A 101 4.54 11.14 15.54
CA ASP A 101 3.19 11.05 15.01
C ASP A 101 2.16 11.22 16.14
N ASN A 102 1.39 12.29 16.05
CA ASN A 102 0.45 12.67 17.12
C ASN A 102 -0.75 11.70 17.14
N GLN A 103 -1.17 11.26 18.32
CA GLN A 103 -2.31 10.34 18.51
C GLN A 103 -3.62 10.82 17.85
N SER A 104 -3.80 12.12 17.66
CA SER A 104 -4.98 12.69 17.00
C SER A 104 -4.95 12.62 15.45
N ALA A 105 -3.84 12.19 14.87
CA ALA A 105 -3.65 12.06 13.43
C ALA A 105 -2.80 10.82 13.12
N VAL A 106 -3.19 9.68 13.71
CA VAL A 106 -2.50 8.39 13.54
C VAL A 106 -2.34 8.08 12.06
N GLU A 107 -1.12 7.79 11.67
CA GLU A 107 -0.76 7.37 10.33
C GLU A 107 -1.53 6.10 9.95
N GLY A 108 -2.41 6.23 8.97
CA GLY A 108 -3.16 5.09 8.45
C GLY A 108 -2.28 4.17 7.59
N ALA A 109 -2.75 2.96 7.33
CA ALA A 109 -2.02 2.01 6.46
C ALA A 109 -1.72 2.61 5.07
N ARG A 110 -2.61 3.45 4.53
CA ARG A 110 -2.40 4.16 3.26
C ARG A 110 -1.23 5.14 3.36
N ASP A 111 -1.15 5.91 4.44
CA ASP A 111 -0.09 6.91 4.63
C ASP A 111 1.27 6.21 4.71
N LYS A 112 1.35 5.08 5.44
CA LYS A 112 2.54 4.23 5.53
C LYS A 112 2.96 3.65 4.18
N ILE A 113 2.02 3.14 3.39
CA ILE A 113 2.30 2.68 2.03
C ILE A 113 2.81 3.82 1.14
N THR A 114 2.20 5.02 1.23
CA THR A 114 2.67 6.20 0.48
C THR A 114 4.10 6.58 0.87
N GLY A 115 4.40 6.60 2.18
CA GLY A 115 5.75 6.83 2.69
C GLY A 115 6.74 5.78 2.22
N ALA A 116 6.36 4.50 2.31
CA ALA A 116 7.18 3.38 1.87
C ALA A 116 7.47 3.40 0.36
N CYS A 117 6.47 3.74 -0.47
CA CYS A 117 6.69 3.91 -1.91
C CYS A 117 7.66 5.05 -2.20
N ARG A 118 7.51 6.20 -1.52
CA ARG A 118 8.42 7.34 -1.66
C ARG A 118 9.85 6.98 -1.26
N GLU A 119 10.03 6.32 -0.12
CA GLU A 119 11.33 5.87 0.37
C GLU A 119 12.04 4.93 -0.63
N ASN A 120 11.28 4.10 -1.35
CA ASN A 120 11.81 3.16 -2.33
C ASN A 120 11.81 3.72 -3.77
N GLY A 121 11.50 4.99 -3.99
CA GLY A 121 11.46 5.61 -5.32
C GLY A 121 10.36 5.02 -6.22
N ILE A 122 9.26 4.54 -5.65
CA ILE A 122 8.14 3.94 -6.38
C ILE A 122 7.08 5.01 -6.64
N VAL A 123 6.78 5.25 -7.91
CA VAL A 123 5.67 6.09 -8.36
C VAL A 123 4.66 5.23 -9.09
N LEU A 124 3.44 5.13 -8.55
CA LEU A 124 2.37 4.31 -9.11
C LEU A 124 1.35 5.19 -9.84
N SER A 125 1.00 4.80 -11.05
CA SER A 125 0.17 5.57 -11.98
C SER A 125 -1.14 4.88 -12.35
N SER A 126 -1.18 3.54 -12.34
CA SER A 126 -2.36 2.77 -12.70
C SER A 126 -3.52 3.01 -11.74
N PRO A 127 -4.77 3.05 -12.19
CA PRO A 127 -5.93 3.10 -11.30
C PRO A 127 -5.93 1.99 -10.26
N MET A 128 -5.37 0.83 -10.57
CA MET A 128 -5.26 -0.33 -9.68
C MET A 128 -4.43 -0.04 -8.42
N LEU A 129 -3.34 0.71 -8.52
CA LEU A 129 -2.37 0.89 -7.43
C LEU A 129 -2.19 2.35 -6.97
N LYS A 130 -2.45 3.35 -7.82
CA LYS A 130 -2.20 4.78 -7.53
C LYS A 130 -2.89 5.32 -6.28
N THR A 131 -3.92 4.63 -5.77
CA THR A 131 -4.61 5.04 -4.54
C THR A 131 -3.84 4.65 -3.28
N TYR A 132 -2.76 3.87 -3.42
CA TYR A 132 -1.96 3.32 -2.31
C TYR A 132 -2.79 2.53 -1.28
N LYS A 133 -3.92 1.94 -1.70
CA LYS A 133 -4.82 1.13 -0.85
C LYS A 133 -4.58 -0.37 -1.06
N PHE A 134 -3.35 -0.82 -0.96
CA PHE A 134 -2.99 -2.22 -1.22
C PHE A 134 -2.19 -2.90 -0.09
N ALA A 135 -2.12 -2.27 1.09
CA ALA A 135 -1.42 -2.88 2.25
C ALA A 135 -1.90 -4.31 2.56
N VAL A 136 -3.21 -4.53 2.51
CA VAL A 136 -3.80 -5.85 2.76
C VAL A 136 -3.50 -6.83 1.61
N ALA A 137 -3.42 -6.33 0.36
CA ALA A 137 -3.02 -7.16 -0.78
C ALA A 137 -1.58 -7.67 -0.64
N LEU A 138 -0.66 -6.80 -0.20
CA LEU A 138 0.73 -7.19 0.08
C LEU A 138 0.81 -8.25 1.19
N GLN A 139 0.05 -8.08 2.27
CA GLN A 139 0.01 -9.05 3.36
C GLN A 139 -0.55 -10.40 2.90
N GLN A 140 -1.63 -10.39 2.11
CA GLN A 140 -2.20 -11.60 1.54
C GLN A 140 -1.22 -12.29 0.58
N ALA A 141 -0.57 -11.54 -0.30
CA ALA A 141 0.44 -12.05 -1.22
C ALA A 141 1.66 -12.63 -0.50
N SER A 142 1.99 -12.12 0.69
CA SER A 142 3.07 -12.60 1.55
C SER A 142 2.66 -13.75 2.47
N GLY A 143 1.49 -14.34 2.31
CA GLY A 143 1.04 -15.50 3.09
C GLY A 143 0.67 -15.24 4.55
N PHE A 144 0.45 -13.98 4.95
CA PHE A 144 -0.01 -13.70 6.32
C PHE A 144 -1.41 -14.28 6.55
N LYS A 145 -1.60 -14.92 7.70
CA LYS A 145 -2.89 -15.50 8.12
C LYS A 145 -3.85 -14.49 8.78
N GLY A 146 -3.56 -13.20 8.68
CA GLY A 146 -4.36 -12.12 9.27
C GLY A 146 -3.70 -10.76 9.07
N ARG A 147 -4.41 -9.68 9.41
CA ARG A 147 -3.85 -8.33 9.30
C ARG A 147 -2.77 -8.10 10.35
N LYS A 148 -1.59 -7.69 9.94
CA LYS A 148 -0.50 -7.24 10.81
C LYS A 148 -0.19 -5.77 10.54
N LYS A 149 -0.14 -4.97 11.60
CA LYS A 149 0.25 -3.55 11.51
C LYS A 149 1.76 -3.42 11.47
N GLY A 150 2.26 -2.34 10.87
CA GLY A 150 3.69 -1.98 10.90
C GLY A 150 4.57 -2.74 9.90
N GLN A 151 3.97 -3.52 8.97
CA GLN A 151 4.73 -4.26 7.95
C GLN A 151 4.83 -3.50 6.62
N GLU A 152 4.20 -2.34 6.50
CA GLU A 152 3.99 -1.66 5.23
C GLU A 152 5.32 -1.30 4.53
N TYR A 153 6.28 -0.75 5.25
CA TYR A 153 7.59 -0.36 4.71
C TYR A 153 8.37 -1.57 4.21
N ARG A 154 8.44 -2.65 5.02
CA ARG A 154 9.09 -3.89 4.64
C ARG A 154 8.45 -4.52 3.40
N LEU A 155 7.12 -4.65 3.39
CA LEU A 155 6.41 -5.29 2.30
C LEU A 155 6.53 -4.51 0.98
N VAL A 156 6.44 -3.18 1.00
CA VAL A 156 6.63 -2.37 -0.20
C VAL A 156 8.04 -2.56 -0.78
N LYS A 157 9.07 -2.58 0.08
CA LYS A 157 10.45 -2.84 -0.35
C LYS A 157 10.58 -4.22 -1.00
N LEU A 158 10.03 -5.27 -0.36
CA LEU A 158 10.11 -6.65 -0.84
C LEU A 158 9.35 -6.90 -2.15
N TRP A 159 8.25 -6.20 -2.37
CA TRP A 159 7.38 -6.37 -3.53
C TRP A 159 7.53 -5.27 -4.58
N LYS A 160 8.65 -4.54 -4.55
CA LYS A 160 8.87 -3.38 -5.43
C LYS A 160 8.75 -3.73 -6.91
N GLU A 161 9.40 -4.79 -7.34
CA GLU A 161 9.44 -5.18 -8.76
C GLU A 161 8.05 -5.59 -9.26
N GLU A 162 7.34 -6.41 -8.50
CA GLU A 162 5.99 -6.86 -8.85
C GLU A 162 4.98 -5.71 -8.81
N LEU A 163 5.14 -4.77 -7.88
CA LEU A 163 4.30 -3.57 -7.85
C LEU A 163 4.48 -2.72 -9.12
N LEU A 164 5.71 -2.52 -9.57
CA LEU A 164 6.01 -1.77 -10.80
C LEU A 164 5.51 -2.51 -12.04
N GLU A 165 5.70 -3.84 -12.10
CA GLU A 165 5.19 -4.66 -13.21
C GLU A 165 3.66 -4.58 -13.30
N VAL A 166 2.95 -4.82 -12.19
CA VAL A 166 1.47 -4.74 -12.14
C VAL A 166 0.96 -3.33 -12.45
N ASP A 167 1.67 -2.28 -11.99
CA ASP A 167 1.32 -0.89 -12.28
C ASP A 167 1.44 -0.58 -13.78
N SER A 168 2.44 -1.16 -14.46
CA SER A 168 2.68 -0.97 -15.89
C SER A 168 1.53 -1.44 -16.79
N TRP A 169 0.63 -2.28 -16.27
CA TRP A 169 -0.52 -2.78 -17.05
C TRP A 169 -1.63 -1.73 -17.24
N GLY A 170 -1.67 -0.67 -16.42
CA GLY A 170 -2.62 0.43 -16.54
C GLY A 170 -4.07 0.08 -16.21
N LEU A 171 -4.32 -1.03 -15.51
CA LEU A 171 -5.66 -1.57 -15.25
C LEU A 171 -6.45 -0.74 -14.22
N ARG A 172 -7.80 -0.89 -14.28
CA ARG A 172 -8.72 -0.28 -13.30
C ARG A 172 -8.49 -0.78 -11.88
N ASP A 173 -9.10 -0.11 -10.90
CA ASP A 173 -9.06 -0.56 -9.51
C ASP A 173 -9.84 -1.87 -9.32
N PHE A 174 -9.20 -2.85 -8.72
CA PHE A 174 -9.76 -4.15 -8.40
C PHE A 174 -9.86 -4.37 -6.88
N HIS A 175 -10.65 -5.38 -6.51
CA HIS A 175 -10.72 -5.87 -5.14
C HIS A 175 -9.32 -6.29 -4.63
N THR A 176 -9.09 -6.13 -3.32
CA THR A 176 -7.81 -6.43 -2.65
C THR A 176 -7.26 -7.83 -2.98
N ALA A 177 -8.13 -8.85 -3.00
CA ALA A 177 -7.73 -10.21 -3.32
C ALA A 177 -7.22 -10.37 -4.77
N ILE A 178 -7.78 -9.62 -5.71
CA ILE A 178 -7.35 -9.61 -7.12
C ILE A 178 -5.97 -8.97 -7.26
N LYS A 179 -5.72 -7.89 -6.54
CA LYS A 179 -4.39 -7.25 -6.47
C LYS A 179 -3.34 -8.22 -5.89
N ALA A 180 -3.69 -8.92 -4.80
CA ALA A 180 -2.82 -9.93 -4.20
C ALA A 180 -2.48 -11.05 -5.19
N LEU A 181 -3.49 -11.53 -5.93
CA LEU A 181 -3.29 -12.57 -6.94
C LEU A 181 -2.35 -12.11 -8.06
N ALA A 182 -2.52 -10.89 -8.57
CA ALA A 182 -1.64 -10.33 -9.59
C ALA A 182 -0.18 -10.36 -9.13
N LEU A 183 0.09 -9.89 -7.91
CA LEU A 183 1.44 -9.87 -7.33
C LEU A 183 2.04 -11.27 -7.21
N VAL A 184 1.29 -12.24 -6.65
CA VAL A 184 1.77 -13.62 -6.49
C VAL A 184 2.06 -14.28 -7.82
N LEU A 185 1.19 -14.09 -8.82
CA LEU A 185 1.38 -14.68 -10.14
C LEU A 185 2.58 -14.09 -10.88
N VAL A 186 2.81 -12.78 -10.75
CA VAL A 186 4.00 -12.11 -11.32
C VAL A 186 5.26 -12.62 -10.64
N ALA A 187 5.31 -12.66 -9.29
CA ALA A 187 6.47 -13.14 -8.55
C ALA A 187 6.86 -14.58 -8.92
N ASN A 188 5.85 -15.42 -9.21
CA ASN A 188 6.07 -16.80 -9.66
C ASN A 188 6.21 -16.93 -11.19
N LYS A 189 6.36 -15.82 -11.92
CA LYS A 189 6.54 -15.80 -13.39
C LYS A 189 5.52 -16.68 -14.13
N ARG A 190 4.26 -16.67 -13.68
CA ARG A 190 3.20 -17.47 -14.30
C ARG A 190 2.86 -16.95 -15.70
N GLU A 191 2.43 -17.85 -16.57
CA GLU A 191 2.09 -17.54 -17.95
C GLU A 191 0.78 -16.74 -18.05
N LYS A 192 0.63 -15.95 -19.10
CA LYS A 192 -0.63 -15.24 -19.47
C LYS A 192 -1.26 -14.41 -18.34
N VAL A 193 -0.46 -13.99 -17.33
CA VAL A 193 -1.00 -13.23 -16.19
C VAL A 193 -1.59 -11.92 -16.69
N LYS A 194 -0.82 -11.11 -17.42
CA LYS A 194 -1.28 -9.83 -17.96
C LYS A 194 -2.50 -10.01 -18.86
N GLU A 195 -2.51 -11.04 -19.72
CA GLU A 195 -3.64 -11.37 -20.59
C GLU A 195 -4.92 -11.60 -19.79
N PHE A 196 -4.86 -12.47 -18.76
CA PHE A 196 -6.00 -12.76 -17.88
C PHE A 196 -6.57 -11.50 -17.23
N PHE A 197 -5.72 -10.63 -16.65
CA PHE A 197 -6.17 -9.41 -16.00
C PHE A 197 -6.65 -8.36 -16.99
N THR A 198 -6.09 -8.29 -18.20
CA THR A 198 -6.56 -7.40 -19.27
C THR A 198 -7.96 -7.81 -19.74
N LEU A 199 -8.20 -9.12 -19.92
CA LEU A 199 -9.54 -9.63 -20.27
C LEU A 199 -10.55 -9.37 -19.13
N LEU A 200 -10.11 -9.53 -17.88
CA LEU A 200 -10.95 -9.22 -16.72
C LEU A 200 -11.30 -7.73 -16.64
N ASP A 201 -10.35 -6.85 -16.94
CA ASP A 201 -10.55 -5.39 -16.97
C ASP A 201 -11.54 -4.98 -18.07
N ALA A 202 -11.37 -5.55 -19.24
CA ALA A 202 -12.24 -5.31 -20.40
C ALA A 202 -13.62 -5.96 -20.28
N GLY A 203 -13.85 -6.82 -19.26
CA GLY A 203 -15.10 -7.58 -19.16
C GLY A 203 -15.27 -8.62 -20.28
N ALA A 204 -14.16 -9.11 -20.84
CA ALA A 204 -14.12 -9.95 -22.02
C ALA A 204 -14.17 -11.47 -21.73
N GLY A 205 -14.80 -11.87 -20.62
CA GLY A 205 -15.09 -13.28 -20.35
C GLY A 205 -16.11 -13.86 -21.33
N THR A 206 -15.99 -15.15 -21.64
CA THR A 206 -16.82 -15.80 -22.66
C THR A 206 -17.70 -16.91 -22.08
N ARG A 207 -18.85 -17.12 -22.73
CA ARG A 207 -19.78 -18.21 -22.45
C ARG A 207 -20.08 -18.98 -23.73
N GLU A 208 -19.94 -20.29 -23.66
CA GLU A 208 -20.43 -21.20 -24.71
C GLU A 208 -21.62 -22.01 -24.20
N LYS A 209 -22.67 -22.16 -25.05
CA LYS A 209 -23.90 -22.85 -24.64
C LYS A 209 -23.65 -24.30 -24.23
N ALA A 210 -22.74 -24.99 -24.93
CA ALA A 210 -22.41 -26.38 -24.67
C ALA A 210 -21.48 -26.56 -23.46
N ASP A 211 -20.45 -25.73 -23.32
CA ASP A 211 -19.32 -25.97 -22.43
C ASP A 211 -19.32 -25.10 -21.17
N GLY A 212 -20.08 -23.99 -21.18
CA GLY A 212 -20.23 -23.11 -20.02
C GLY A 212 -19.34 -21.85 -20.09
N TYR A 213 -18.86 -21.40 -18.94
CA TYR A 213 -18.15 -20.14 -18.74
C TYR A 213 -16.65 -20.40 -18.65
N ASP A 214 -15.84 -19.54 -19.28
CA ASP A 214 -14.39 -19.53 -19.08
C ASP A 214 -13.99 -18.95 -17.70
N GLY A 215 -12.70 -19.04 -17.36
CA GLY A 215 -12.20 -18.58 -16.07
C GLY A 215 -12.40 -17.07 -15.84
N VAL A 216 -12.31 -16.24 -16.90
CA VAL A 216 -12.52 -14.78 -16.80
C VAL A 216 -13.98 -14.47 -16.45
N MET A 217 -14.94 -15.06 -17.18
CA MET A 217 -16.36 -14.86 -16.94
C MET A 217 -16.77 -15.37 -15.55
N LEU A 218 -16.25 -16.52 -15.13
CA LEU A 218 -16.50 -17.07 -13.79
C LEU A 218 -16.06 -16.12 -12.69
N LEU A 219 -14.89 -15.48 -12.82
CA LEU A 219 -14.40 -14.51 -11.85
C LEU A 219 -15.26 -13.24 -11.85
N MET A 220 -15.64 -12.73 -13.01
CA MET A 220 -16.54 -11.59 -13.13
C MET A 220 -17.86 -11.83 -12.40
N MET A 221 -18.50 -12.97 -12.67
CA MET A 221 -19.76 -13.35 -12.02
C MET A 221 -19.60 -13.46 -10.50
N HIS A 222 -18.47 -13.98 -10.03
CA HIS A 222 -18.20 -14.08 -8.59
C HIS A 222 -17.99 -12.70 -7.96
N LEU A 223 -17.28 -11.79 -8.60
CA LEU A 223 -17.08 -10.42 -8.14
C LEU A 223 -18.42 -9.66 -8.04
N ASP A 224 -19.30 -9.83 -9.02
CA ASP A 224 -20.63 -9.20 -9.02
C ASP A 224 -21.52 -9.76 -7.92
N ASP A 225 -21.52 -11.08 -7.70
CA ASP A 225 -22.25 -11.71 -6.59
C ASP A 225 -21.75 -11.21 -5.23
N CYS A 226 -20.44 -11.02 -5.06
CA CYS A 226 -19.86 -10.49 -3.82
C CYS A 226 -20.26 -9.02 -3.58
N LYS A 227 -20.27 -8.20 -4.63
CA LYS A 227 -20.78 -6.82 -4.55
C LYS A 227 -22.25 -6.77 -4.16
N ALA A 228 -23.08 -7.60 -4.78
CA ALA A 228 -24.52 -7.66 -4.51
C ALA A 228 -24.84 -8.06 -3.06
N ARG A 229 -24.00 -8.91 -2.45
CA ARG A 229 -24.17 -9.35 -1.05
C ARG A 229 -23.60 -8.36 -0.02
N GLY A 230 -22.89 -7.30 -0.45
CA GLY A 230 -22.21 -6.37 0.46
C GLY A 230 -21.07 -6.99 1.28
N SER A 231 -20.68 -8.24 1.00
CA SER A 231 -19.70 -9.02 1.78
C SER A 231 -18.33 -8.99 1.12
N THR A 232 -17.69 -7.83 1.07
CA THR A 232 -16.36 -7.69 0.46
C THR A 232 -15.25 -7.38 1.46
N SER A 233 -15.60 -7.11 2.73
CA SER A 233 -14.64 -6.73 3.77
C SER A 233 -14.46 -7.88 4.79
N GLY A 234 -13.26 -7.95 5.32
CA GLY A 234 -12.85 -8.98 6.27
C GLY A 234 -11.80 -9.92 5.69
N TRP A 235 -10.88 -10.37 6.55
CA TRP A 235 -9.75 -11.19 6.12
C TRP A 235 -10.20 -12.51 5.48
N ASP A 236 -11.15 -13.20 6.09
CA ASP A 236 -11.66 -14.48 5.59
C ASP A 236 -12.31 -14.36 4.21
N ASN A 237 -13.03 -13.26 3.97
CA ASN A 237 -13.62 -13.00 2.66
C ASN A 237 -12.54 -12.68 1.61
N ILE A 238 -11.48 -11.96 1.98
CA ILE A 238 -10.34 -11.67 1.10
C ILE A 238 -9.61 -12.97 0.75
N ALA A 239 -9.35 -13.85 1.72
CA ALA A 239 -8.72 -15.14 1.50
C ALA A 239 -9.57 -16.05 0.60
N ALA A 240 -10.87 -16.17 0.87
CA ALA A 240 -11.79 -16.95 0.03
C ALA A 240 -11.88 -16.43 -1.41
N MET A 241 -11.90 -15.11 -1.59
CA MET A 241 -11.88 -14.46 -2.90
C MET A 241 -10.55 -14.72 -3.62
N PHE A 242 -9.43 -14.68 -2.92
CA PHE A 242 -8.09 -14.95 -3.46
C PHE A 242 -7.99 -16.38 -4.00
N GLU A 243 -8.45 -17.39 -3.23
CA GLU A 243 -8.52 -18.78 -3.66
C GLU A 243 -9.44 -18.96 -4.88
N THR A 244 -10.60 -18.32 -4.87
CA THR A 244 -11.55 -18.37 -6.00
C THR A 244 -10.96 -17.76 -7.26
N ALA A 245 -10.32 -16.59 -7.14
CA ALA A 245 -9.70 -15.90 -8.27
C ALA A 245 -8.57 -16.74 -8.88
N TYR A 246 -7.76 -17.39 -8.04
CA TYR A 246 -6.73 -18.30 -8.52
C TYR A 246 -7.32 -19.51 -9.26
N THR A 247 -8.39 -20.10 -8.74
CA THR A 247 -9.10 -21.20 -9.42
C THR A 247 -9.57 -20.77 -10.81
N CYS A 248 -10.13 -19.58 -10.92
CA CYS A 248 -10.57 -19.02 -12.22
C CYS A 248 -9.38 -18.81 -13.19
N TYR A 249 -8.26 -18.30 -12.69
CA TYR A 249 -7.04 -18.17 -13.47
C TYR A 249 -6.50 -19.55 -13.95
N ALA A 250 -6.48 -20.56 -13.09
CA ALA A 250 -6.05 -21.91 -13.46
C ALA A 250 -6.96 -22.56 -14.49
N LEU A 251 -8.28 -22.30 -14.46
CA LEU A 251 -9.21 -22.72 -15.51
C LEU A 251 -8.94 -22.01 -16.83
N PHE A 252 -8.67 -20.68 -16.78
CA PHE A 252 -8.30 -19.90 -17.95
C PHE A 252 -7.04 -20.46 -18.62
N LEU A 253 -5.98 -20.73 -17.85
CA LEU A 253 -4.73 -21.30 -18.41
C LEU A 253 -4.96 -22.64 -19.10
N LYS A 254 -5.82 -23.50 -18.54
CA LYS A 254 -6.12 -24.83 -19.07
C LYS A 254 -7.15 -24.82 -20.20
N GLY A 255 -7.69 -23.66 -20.57
CA GLY A 255 -8.79 -23.54 -21.53
C GLY A 255 -10.06 -24.27 -21.06
N LYS A 256 -10.20 -24.55 -19.75
CA LYS A 256 -11.32 -25.28 -19.21
C LYS A 256 -12.50 -24.37 -18.89
N ARG A 257 -13.71 -24.86 -19.13
CA ARG A 257 -14.96 -24.18 -18.87
C ARG A 257 -15.77 -24.90 -17.82
N LEU A 258 -16.62 -24.19 -17.08
CA LEU A 258 -17.56 -24.76 -16.13
C LEU A 258 -18.99 -24.33 -16.46
N LYS A 259 -19.92 -25.29 -16.42
CA LYS A 259 -21.35 -25.04 -16.67
C LYS A 259 -22.04 -24.28 -15.54
N ARG A 260 -21.43 -24.25 -14.35
CA ARG A 260 -21.98 -23.62 -13.13
C ARG A 260 -21.00 -22.59 -12.59
N ARG A 261 -21.54 -21.62 -11.84
CA ARG A 261 -20.74 -20.64 -11.08
C ARG A 261 -19.77 -21.32 -10.12
N VAL A 262 -18.62 -20.76 -9.94
CA VAL A 262 -17.69 -21.17 -8.89
C VAL A 262 -18.33 -20.86 -7.54
N SER A 263 -18.65 -21.87 -6.77
CA SER A 263 -19.25 -21.76 -5.44
C SER A 263 -18.51 -22.70 -4.48
N ARG A 264 -18.79 -22.62 -3.18
CA ARG A 264 -18.27 -23.57 -2.18
C ARG A 264 -18.64 -25.05 -2.49
N GLN A 265 -19.60 -25.26 -3.38
CA GLN A 265 -20.02 -26.59 -3.87
C GLN A 265 -19.32 -27.00 -5.17
N THR A 266 -18.42 -26.19 -5.72
CA THR A 266 -17.61 -26.59 -6.88
C THR A 266 -16.81 -27.84 -6.53
N PRO A 267 -16.63 -28.81 -7.45
CA PRO A 267 -16.02 -30.09 -7.14
C PRO A 267 -14.72 -29.92 -6.36
N ARG A 268 -14.63 -30.58 -5.20
CA ARG A 268 -13.50 -30.45 -4.26
C ARG A 268 -12.13 -30.66 -4.92
N ASN A 269 -12.05 -31.57 -5.92
CA ASN A 269 -10.82 -31.82 -6.66
C ASN A 269 -10.26 -30.61 -7.41
N VAL A 270 -11.11 -29.73 -7.97
CA VAL A 270 -10.66 -28.51 -8.66
C VAL A 270 -10.15 -27.49 -7.65
N PHE A 271 -10.86 -27.29 -6.54
CA PHE A 271 -10.44 -26.36 -5.48
C PHE A 271 -9.23 -26.85 -4.71
N CYS A 272 -9.16 -28.14 -4.35
CA CYS A 272 -8.05 -28.65 -3.54
C CYS A 272 -6.72 -28.59 -4.28
N VAL A 273 -6.70 -28.87 -5.58
CA VAL A 273 -5.46 -28.77 -6.38
C VAL A 273 -5.06 -27.31 -6.56
N ALA A 274 -6.00 -26.43 -6.86
CA ALA A 274 -5.73 -25.00 -7.00
C ALA A 274 -5.26 -24.37 -5.67
N LYS A 275 -5.87 -24.76 -4.55
CA LYS A 275 -5.48 -24.28 -3.24
C LYS A 275 -4.05 -24.67 -2.89
N LYS A 276 -3.68 -25.95 -3.08
CA LYS A 276 -2.32 -26.44 -2.81
C LYS A 276 -1.29 -25.67 -3.66
N ASP A 277 -1.51 -25.52 -4.95
CA ASP A 277 -0.61 -24.80 -5.85
C ASP A 277 -0.49 -23.32 -5.43
N LEU A 278 -1.59 -22.67 -4.99
CA LEU A 278 -1.58 -21.31 -4.47
C LEU A 278 -0.83 -21.19 -3.14
N ASP A 279 -1.01 -22.14 -2.22
CA ASP A 279 -0.31 -22.18 -0.94
C ASP A 279 1.20 -22.36 -1.16
N ASP A 280 1.59 -23.28 -2.05
CA ASP A 280 2.99 -23.52 -2.41
C ASP A 280 3.64 -22.27 -3.05
N MET A 281 2.94 -21.59 -3.95
CA MET A 281 3.41 -20.33 -4.55
C MET A 281 3.56 -19.21 -3.53
N THR A 282 2.60 -19.07 -2.62
CA THR A 282 2.63 -18.03 -1.58
C THR A 282 3.75 -18.28 -0.59
N LEU A 283 4.00 -19.55 -0.24
CA LEU A 283 5.13 -19.94 0.60
C LEU A 283 6.48 -19.67 -0.10
N ALA A 284 6.61 -20.03 -1.38
CA ALA A 284 7.81 -19.75 -2.16
C ALA A 284 8.10 -18.24 -2.25
N CYS A 285 7.07 -17.40 -2.45
CA CYS A 285 7.22 -15.95 -2.39
C CYS A 285 7.71 -15.47 -1.02
N HIS A 286 7.19 -16.04 0.07
CA HIS A 286 7.59 -15.68 1.43
C HIS A 286 9.06 -16.02 1.67
N GLU A 287 9.46 -17.26 1.40
CA GLU A 287 10.83 -17.75 1.60
C GLU A 287 11.84 -16.98 0.73
N GLN A 288 11.54 -16.80 -0.56
CA GLN A 288 12.40 -16.06 -1.47
C GLN A 288 12.60 -14.61 -1.02
N LYS A 289 11.51 -13.94 -0.58
CA LYS A 289 11.60 -12.53 -0.18
C LYS A 289 12.18 -12.33 1.23
N GLU A 290 12.05 -13.30 2.12
CA GLU A 290 12.70 -13.24 3.44
C GLU A 290 14.21 -13.50 3.38
N SER A 291 14.71 -14.24 2.39
CA SER A 291 16.15 -14.45 2.19
C SER A 291 16.92 -13.19 1.74
N PHE A 292 16.21 -12.12 1.35
CA PHE A 292 16.79 -10.81 0.97
C PHE A 292 16.78 -9.78 2.12
N VAL A 293 16.46 -10.17 3.36
CA VAL A 293 16.46 -9.33 4.56
C VAL A 293 17.56 -9.75 5.51
#